data_14b2963450034845e29f9d6121f93a80
#
_entry.id   14b2963450034845e29f9d6121f93a80
#
_cell.length_a   1.000
_cell.length_b   1.000
_cell.length_c   1.000
_cell.angle_alpha   90.00
_cell.angle_beta   90.00
_cell.angle_gamma   90.00
#
_symmetry.space_group_name_H-M   'P 1'
#
loop_
_entity.id
_entity.type
_entity.pdbx_description
1 polymer ?
#
loop_
_entity_poly.entity_id
_entity_poly.type
_entity_poly.pdbx_seq_one_letter_code
_entity_poly.pdbx_strand_id
1 'polypeptide(L)' 'MKPTSKKNKKAKPFWERAYQGHAYWLGKTKLGKVTLAGKNRYEWQAAGRAGSSEDLESAKKAVELAIAMADKQLDLFR' A
#
# COMPACT_ATOMS: atom_id res chain seq x y z
N MET A 1 -16.98 19.48 -15.17
CA MET A 1 -16.72 19.19 -14.80
C MET A 1 -16.63 18.83 -14.00
N LYS A 2 -16.37 19.22 -13.63
CA LYS A 2 -16.63 18.84 -12.83
C LYS A 2 -16.44 17.69 -12.24
N PRO A 3 -16.74 16.99 -12.34
CA PRO A 3 -16.56 15.67 -11.86
C PRO A 3 -15.14 15.26 -11.73
N THR A 4 -14.31 15.83 -12.50
CA THR A 4 -12.90 15.50 -12.47
C THR A 4 -12.31 15.66 -11.08
N SER A 5 -12.59 16.75 -10.43
CA SER A 5 -12.02 16.95 -9.11
C SER A 5 -12.59 15.95 -8.12
N LYS A 6 -13.83 15.57 -8.30
CA LYS A 6 -14.38 14.56 -7.42
C LYS A 6 -13.68 13.25 -7.57
N LYS A 7 -13.33 12.89 -8.79
CA LYS A 7 -12.63 11.65 -9.00
C LYS A 7 -11.29 11.67 -8.32
N ASN A 8 -10.62 12.80 -8.36
CA ASN A 8 -9.33 12.90 -7.71
C ASN A 8 -9.44 12.65 -6.23
N LYS A 9 -10.47 13.18 -5.62
CA LYS A 9 -10.65 12.96 -4.20
C LYS A 9 -10.88 11.51 -3.88
N LYS A 10 -11.47 10.80 -4.82
CA LYS A 10 -11.80 9.42 -4.58
C LYS A 10 -10.87 8.48 -5.29
N ALA A 11 -9.70 8.94 -5.61
CA ALA A 11 -8.72 8.08 -6.24
C ALA A 11 -8.50 6.86 -5.38
N LYS A 12 -8.38 5.73 -6.02
CA LYS A 12 -8.17 4.49 -5.32
C LYS A 12 -6.73 4.06 -5.45
N PRO A 13 -6.19 3.48 -4.41
CA PRO A 13 -4.83 2.95 -4.51
C PRO A 13 -4.78 1.78 -5.49
N PHE A 14 -3.62 1.55 -6.03
CA PHE A 14 -3.44 0.45 -6.95
C PHE A 14 -2.06 -0.15 -6.77
N TRP A 15 -1.92 -1.41 -7.17
CA TRP A 15 -0.66 -2.12 -7.10
C TRP A 15 0.01 -2.07 -8.46
N GLU A 16 1.29 -1.79 -8.44
CA GLU A 16 2.10 -1.76 -9.65
C GLU A 16 3.21 -2.76 -9.52
N ARG A 17 3.45 -3.50 -10.59
CA ARG A 17 4.54 -4.45 -10.58
C ARG A 17 5.86 -3.72 -10.64
N ALA A 18 6.76 -4.05 -9.74
CA ALA A 18 8.05 -3.42 -9.68
C ALA A 18 9.13 -4.48 -9.74
N TYR A 19 10.37 -4.04 -9.83
CA TYR A 19 11.49 -4.97 -9.88
C TYR A 19 11.51 -5.80 -8.60
N GLN A 20 11.39 -7.11 -8.75
CA GLN A 20 11.42 -8.05 -7.63
C GLN A 20 10.35 -7.77 -6.58
N GLY A 21 9.22 -7.28 -7.01
CA GLY A 21 8.17 -7.04 -6.04
C GLY A 21 7.04 -6.22 -6.61
N HIS A 22 6.39 -5.50 -5.71
CA HIS A 22 5.23 -4.68 -6.08
C HIS A 22 5.24 -3.40 -5.27
N ALA A 23 4.68 -2.36 -5.84
CA ALA A 23 4.55 -1.09 -5.16
C ALA A 23 3.08 -0.71 -5.09
N TYR A 24 2.68 -0.09 -4.00
CA TYR A 24 1.31 0.32 -3.77
C TYR A 24 1.25 1.84 -3.87
N TRP A 25 0.44 2.34 -4.77
CA TRP A 25 0.42 3.76 -5.07
C TRP A 25 -0.96 4.36 -4.89
N LEU A 26 -0.98 5.61 -4.52
CA LEU A 26 -2.19 6.42 -4.58
C LEU A 26 -1.83 7.67 -5.39
N GLY A 27 -2.29 7.70 -6.63
CA GLY A 27 -1.87 8.75 -7.52
C GLY A 27 -0.37 8.69 -7.76
N LYS A 28 0.33 9.68 -7.36
CA LYS A 28 1.79 9.71 -7.51
C LYS A 28 2.52 9.43 -6.21
N THR A 29 1.79 9.12 -5.18
CA THR A 29 2.38 8.88 -3.87
C THR A 29 2.52 7.40 -3.63
N LYS A 30 3.72 6.98 -3.29
CA LYS A 30 3.97 5.58 -2.98
C LYS A 30 3.57 5.33 -1.53
N LEU A 31 2.60 4.46 -1.34
CA LEU A 31 2.08 4.16 0.00
C LEU A 31 2.83 3.03 0.67
N GLY A 32 3.31 2.08 -0.10
CA GLY A 32 4.00 0.94 0.48
C GLY A 32 4.61 0.10 -0.62
N LYS A 33 5.26 -0.98 -0.20
CA LYS A 33 5.89 -1.86 -1.18
C LYS A 33 6.01 -3.26 -0.62
N VAL A 34 6.12 -4.21 -1.52
CA VAL A 34 6.40 -5.61 -1.20
C VAL A 34 7.60 -6.03 -2.04
N THR A 35 8.55 -6.68 -1.42
CA THR A 35 9.76 -7.11 -2.11
C THR A 35 9.94 -8.61 -1.92
N LEU A 36 10.30 -9.30 -2.99
CA LEU A 36 10.58 -10.72 -2.90
C LEU A 36 11.96 -10.90 -2.27
N ALA A 37 11.97 -11.47 -1.08
CA ALA A 37 13.20 -11.61 -0.31
C ALA A 37 13.79 -13.02 -0.40
N GLY A 38 13.00 -13.98 -0.87
CA GLY A 38 13.46 -15.33 -0.98
C GLY A 38 12.41 -16.17 -1.67
N LYS A 39 12.56 -17.48 -1.65
CA LYS A 39 11.64 -18.34 -2.34
C LYS A 39 10.20 -18.14 -1.89
N ASN A 40 9.99 -18.22 -0.60
CA ASN A 40 8.66 -18.10 -0.05
C ASN A 40 8.63 -17.00 0.99
N ARG A 41 9.26 -15.88 0.66
CA ARG A 41 9.36 -14.82 1.64
C ARG A 41 9.21 -13.48 0.95
N TYR A 42 8.25 -12.73 1.41
CA TYR A 42 7.99 -11.39 0.90
C TYR A 42 8.09 -10.41 2.05
N GLU A 43 8.88 -9.38 1.87
CA GLU A 43 9.01 -8.33 2.86
C GLU A 43 8.20 -7.13 2.43
N TRP A 44 7.51 -6.51 3.38
CA TRP A 44 6.68 -5.39 3.04
C TRP A 44 6.96 -4.22 3.97
N GLN A 45 6.68 -3.03 3.47
CA GLN A 45 6.81 -1.80 4.23
C GLN A 45 5.64 -0.90 3.87
N ALA A 46 5.05 -0.27 4.88
CA ALA A 46 3.96 0.66 4.65
C ALA A 46 3.66 1.43 5.91
N ALA A 47 3.41 2.72 5.77
CA ALA A 47 2.96 3.56 6.88
C ALA A 47 3.85 3.44 8.12
N GLY A 48 5.15 3.36 7.90
CA GLY A 48 6.07 3.29 9.02
C GLY A 48 6.18 1.91 9.65
N ARG A 49 5.57 0.91 9.05
CA ARG A 49 5.63 -0.45 9.56
C ARG A 49 6.29 -1.36 8.53
N ALA A 50 6.76 -2.48 8.99
CA ALA A 50 7.41 -3.44 8.12
C ALA A 50 7.18 -4.84 8.66
N GLY A 51 7.24 -5.82 7.77
CA GLY A 51 7.06 -7.19 8.17
C GLY A 51 7.37 -8.12 7.02
N SER A 52 7.04 -9.39 7.19
CA SER A 52 7.27 -10.36 6.14
C SER A 52 6.11 -11.35 6.12
N SER A 53 5.93 -11.97 4.97
CA SER A 53 4.87 -12.95 4.77
C SER A 53 5.39 -14.04 3.86
N GLU A 54 4.70 -15.17 3.88
CA GLU A 54 5.13 -16.31 3.08
C GLU A 54 4.62 -16.26 1.66
N ASP A 55 3.58 -15.47 1.41
CA ASP A 55 3.06 -15.37 0.07
C ASP A 55 2.73 -13.92 -0.24
N LEU A 56 2.62 -13.67 -1.54
CA LEU A 56 2.44 -12.30 -2.00
C LEU A 56 1.13 -11.71 -1.54
N GLU A 57 0.07 -12.47 -1.57
CA GLU A 57 -1.23 -11.92 -1.18
C GLU A 57 -1.26 -11.49 0.26
N SER A 58 -0.67 -12.29 1.13
CA SER A 58 -0.61 -11.91 2.53
C SER A 58 0.20 -10.65 2.72
N ALA A 59 1.30 -10.52 2.00
CA ALA A 59 2.11 -9.31 2.11
C ALA A 59 1.34 -8.10 1.62
N LYS A 60 0.61 -8.23 0.53
CA LYS A 60 -0.19 -7.12 0.03
C LYS A 60 -1.26 -6.73 1.02
N LYS A 61 -1.92 -7.69 1.61
CA LYS A 61 -2.94 -7.39 2.60
C LYS A 61 -2.34 -6.70 3.81
N ALA A 62 -1.16 -7.10 4.21
CA ALA A 62 -0.51 -6.44 5.34
C ALA A 62 -0.23 -4.97 5.03
N VAL A 63 0.21 -4.68 3.81
CA VAL A 63 0.42 -3.30 3.41
C VAL A 63 -0.88 -2.53 3.44
N GLU A 64 -1.92 -3.08 2.87
CA GLU A 64 -3.20 -2.39 2.84
C GLU A 64 -3.74 -2.14 4.23
N LEU A 65 -3.59 -3.12 5.10
CA LEU A 65 -4.05 -2.97 6.47
C LEU A 65 -3.25 -1.91 7.22
N ALA A 66 -1.95 -1.90 7.04
CA ALA A 66 -1.12 -0.91 7.72
C ALA A 66 -1.51 0.50 7.29
N ILE A 67 -1.79 0.68 6.01
CA ILE A 67 -2.18 1.98 5.51
C ILE A 67 -3.55 2.37 6.03
N ALA A 68 -4.48 1.44 6.05
CA ALA A 68 -5.80 1.73 6.55
C ALA A 68 -5.77 2.11 8.03
N MET A 69 -4.95 1.45 8.80
CA MET A 69 -4.85 1.77 10.21
C MET A 69 -4.20 3.13 10.43
N ALA A 70 -3.23 3.47 9.60
CA ALA A 70 -2.62 4.79 9.72
C ALA A 70 -3.62 5.88 9.39
N ASP A 71 -4.44 5.66 8.38
CA ASP A 71 -5.46 6.63 8.01
C ASP A 71 -6.45 6.83 9.14
N LYS A 72 -6.85 5.75 9.77
CA LYS A 72 -7.77 5.85 10.89
C LYS A 72 -7.19 6.66 12.03
N GLN A 73 -5.92 6.44 12.30
CA GLN A 73 -5.29 7.18 13.37
C GLN A 73 -5.26 8.67 13.06
N LEU A 74 -5.01 9.01 11.83
CA LEU A 74 -5.00 10.40 11.44
C LEU A 74 -6.39 11.02 11.63
N ASP A 75 -7.41 10.28 11.30
CA ASP A 75 -8.76 10.75 11.48
C ASP A 75 -9.08 11.02 12.94
N LEU A 76 -8.59 10.17 13.79
CA LEU A 76 -8.86 10.32 15.21
C LEU A 76 -8.31 11.63 15.76
N PHE A 77 -7.24 12.10 15.18
CA PHE A 77 -6.61 13.32 15.68
C PHE A 77 -7.16 14.58 15.07
N ARG A 78 -8.15 14.44 14.23
CA ARG A 78 -8.76 15.61 13.65
C ARG A 78 -9.97 16.08 14.44
#